data_ab60ef3e66f24c5a15c45fee09716550
#
_entry.id   ab60ef3e66f24c5a15c45fee09716550
#
_cell.length_a   1.000
_cell.length_b   1.000
_cell.length_c   1.000
_cell.angle_alpha   90.00
_cell.angle_beta   90.00
_cell.angle_gamma   90.00
#
_symmetry.space_group_name_H-M   'P 1'
#
loop_
_entity.id
_entity.type
_entity.pdbx_description
1 polymer ?
#
loop_
_entity_poly.entity_id
_entity_poly.type
_entity_poly.pdbx_seq_one_letter_code
_entity_poly.pdbx_strand_id
1 'polypeptide(L)'
;MARRESWFPHLFDACVWMAPVPIAGLFLWLLSDLIIRGSGAFWPVDTEGTGTRSVIVIAEQIIHFLSASPERAGRGGGIGPILVSTGLILTVCMSVALPIGLGTAILLSEFVEEQNRFGRLVRRSLDVLAGVPSIVFGLFGNAFFCRFLGLRFSIAAGGLTLACMVLPLLIRSAEEGFRAVPDSQRQAAAALGFSRWSTVFRIIVPQASLGIVVGLILGIGRALAETAALIFTSGYVDRMPRSLGDSGRSLSIHIYDLSMNVPGGNANAYGSALVLVVCLVVINVSARKLAASFLHREVSHT
;
A
#
# COMPACT_ATOMS: atom_id res chain seq x y z
N MET A 1 -30.78 47.12 -24.01
CA MET A 1 -29.54 46.33 -23.98
C MET A 1 -29.83 45.01 -23.29
N ALA A 2 -30.07 43.94 -24.08
CA ALA A 2 -30.40 42.61 -23.56
C ALA A 2 -29.15 41.96 -23.02
N ARG A 3 -29.14 41.64 -21.74
CA ARG A 3 -28.09 40.84 -21.07
C ARG A 3 -28.08 39.46 -21.77
N ARG A 4 -27.09 39.21 -22.60
CA ARG A 4 -26.76 37.84 -23.04
C ARG A 4 -26.38 37.06 -21.77
N GLU A 5 -27.34 36.34 -21.19
CA GLU A 5 -26.99 35.31 -20.20
C GLU A 5 -26.06 34.31 -20.88
N SER A 6 -24.83 34.32 -20.47
CA SER A 6 -23.84 33.40 -21.00
C SER A 6 -24.16 32.00 -20.47
N TRP A 7 -24.72 31.14 -21.30
CA TRP A 7 -25.02 29.72 -21.02
C TRP A 7 -23.71 28.89 -20.82
N PHE A 8 -22.58 29.50 -21.19
CA PHE A 8 -21.23 28.92 -21.01
C PHE A 8 -20.92 28.48 -19.58
N PRO A 9 -21.14 29.27 -18.49
CA PRO A 9 -20.83 28.82 -17.13
C PRO A 9 -21.66 27.61 -16.71
N HIS A 10 -22.96 27.55 -17.09
CA HIS A 10 -23.81 26.42 -16.73
C HIS A 10 -23.43 25.12 -17.47
N LEU A 11 -22.98 25.22 -18.73
CA LEU A 11 -22.42 24.08 -19.46
C LEU A 11 -21.10 23.61 -18.88
N PHE A 12 -20.21 24.55 -18.54
CA PHE A 12 -18.95 24.24 -17.91
C PHE A 12 -19.14 23.54 -16.55
N ASP A 13 -20.02 24.09 -15.71
CA ASP A 13 -20.38 23.50 -14.43
C ASP A 13 -20.98 22.10 -14.61
N ALA A 14 -21.89 21.92 -15.55
CA ALA A 14 -22.46 20.61 -15.85
C ALA A 14 -21.40 19.60 -16.32
N CYS A 15 -20.45 20.01 -17.19
CA CYS A 15 -19.34 19.16 -17.63
C CYS A 15 -18.41 18.77 -16.46
N VAL A 16 -18.11 19.72 -15.56
CA VAL A 16 -17.26 19.46 -14.38
C VAL A 16 -17.94 18.47 -13.43
N TRP A 17 -19.26 18.63 -13.18
CA TRP A 17 -20.01 17.71 -12.32
C TRP A 17 -20.27 16.35 -12.99
N MET A 18 -20.34 16.29 -14.31
CA MET A 18 -20.50 15.03 -15.04
C MET A 18 -19.19 14.24 -15.22
N ALA A 19 -18.04 14.89 -15.17
CA ALA A 19 -16.74 14.21 -15.37
C ALA A 19 -16.44 13.06 -14.37
N PRO A 20 -16.78 13.14 -13.07
CA PRO A 20 -16.57 12.03 -12.15
C PRO A 20 -17.54 10.85 -12.35
N VAL A 21 -18.68 11.05 -13.01
CA VAL A 21 -19.71 9.99 -13.17
C VAL A 21 -19.20 8.77 -13.96
N PRO A 22 -18.59 8.91 -15.16
CA PRO A 22 -18.05 7.76 -15.88
C PRO A 22 -16.90 7.07 -15.14
N ILE A 23 -16.08 7.82 -14.40
CA ILE A 23 -14.98 7.26 -13.59
C ILE A 23 -15.56 6.42 -12.46
N ALA A 24 -16.54 6.96 -11.72
CA ALA A 24 -17.23 6.23 -10.67
C ALA A 24 -17.98 5.01 -11.22
N GLY A 25 -18.66 5.16 -12.37
CA GLY A 25 -19.35 4.07 -13.05
C GLY A 25 -18.41 2.93 -13.46
N LEU A 26 -17.27 3.26 -14.07
CA LEU A 26 -16.22 2.29 -14.42
C LEU A 26 -15.67 1.58 -13.19
N PHE A 27 -15.38 2.34 -12.12
CA PHE A 27 -14.88 1.77 -10.88
C PHE A 27 -15.88 0.80 -10.24
N LEU A 28 -17.16 1.20 -10.15
CA LEU A 28 -18.22 0.35 -9.61
C LEU A 28 -18.45 -0.89 -10.47
N TRP A 29 -18.37 -0.74 -11.79
CA TRP A 29 -18.47 -1.88 -12.71
C TRP A 29 -17.31 -2.87 -12.51
N LEU A 30 -16.06 -2.41 -12.45
CA LEU A 30 -14.89 -3.26 -12.19
C LEU A 30 -15.00 -3.94 -10.84
N LEU A 31 -15.43 -3.22 -9.80
CA LEU A 31 -15.60 -3.77 -8.46
C LEU A 31 -16.70 -4.83 -8.43
N SER A 32 -17.83 -4.59 -9.11
CA SER A 32 -18.92 -5.56 -9.20
C SER A 32 -18.52 -6.82 -9.98
N ASP A 33 -17.79 -6.68 -11.10
CA ASP A 33 -17.26 -7.81 -11.85
C ASP A 33 -16.28 -8.65 -11.01
N LEU A 34 -15.40 -7.99 -10.27
CA LEU A 34 -14.48 -8.64 -9.34
C LEU A 34 -15.21 -9.39 -8.23
N ILE A 35 -16.26 -8.81 -7.64
CA ILE A 35 -17.05 -9.44 -6.59
C ILE A 35 -17.81 -10.66 -7.16
N ILE A 36 -18.47 -10.50 -8.31
CA ILE A 36 -19.27 -11.56 -8.92
C ILE A 36 -18.39 -12.75 -9.32
N ARG A 37 -17.28 -12.52 -10.01
CA ARG A 37 -16.37 -13.59 -10.44
C ARG A 37 -15.51 -14.12 -9.28
N GLY A 38 -15.07 -13.25 -8.40
CA GLY A 38 -14.26 -13.64 -7.23
C GLY A 38 -15.04 -14.43 -6.20
N SER A 39 -16.34 -14.13 -6.01
CA SER A 39 -17.20 -14.94 -5.13
C SER A 39 -17.40 -16.35 -5.64
N GLY A 40 -17.31 -16.56 -6.96
CA GLY A 40 -17.39 -17.90 -7.56
C GLY A 40 -16.30 -18.88 -7.07
N ALA A 41 -15.15 -18.36 -6.64
CA ALA A 41 -14.09 -19.18 -6.04
C ALA A 41 -14.47 -19.72 -4.65
N PHE A 42 -15.44 -19.09 -3.98
CA PHE A 42 -15.92 -19.44 -2.64
C PHE A 42 -17.30 -20.12 -2.64
N TRP A 43 -17.92 -20.26 -3.83
CA TRP A 43 -19.24 -20.86 -3.94
C TRP A 43 -19.11 -22.37 -4.17
N PRO A 44 -19.71 -23.22 -3.33
CA PRO A 44 -19.68 -24.66 -3.53
C PRO A 44 -20.43 -25.03 -4.82
N VAL A 45 -19.80 -25.85 -5.65
CA VAL A 45 -20.35 -26.31 -6.94
C VAL A 45 -21.59 -27.18 -6.78
N ASP A 46 -21.80 -27.81 -5.59
CA ASP A 46 -22.88 -28.77 -5.29
C ASP A 46 -23.60 -28.40 -4.00
N THR A 47 -24.49 -27.41 -4.01
CA THR A 47 -25.46 -27.25 -2.91
C THR A 47 -26.87 -27.03 -3.44
N GLU A 48 -27.52 -28.13 -3.78
CA GLU A 48 -28.97 -28.27 -3.66
C GLU A 48 -29.28 -28.50 -2.17
N GLY A 49 -29.65 -27.45 -1.42
CA GLY A 49 -30.21 -27.63 -0.09
C GLY A 49 -29.95 -26.57 0.97
N THR A 50 -31.01 -25.93 1.39
CA THR A 50 -31.31 -25.22 2.65
C THR A 50 -30.32 -24.14 3.15
N GLY A 51 -30.77 -22.87 3.16
CA GLY A 51 -30.05 -21.61 3.40
C GLY A 51 -29.13 -21.51 4.64
N THR A 52 -29.38 -22.22 5.73
CA THR A 52 -28.55 -22.09 6.94
C THR A 52 -27.28 -22.94 6.89
N ARG A 53 -27.29 -24.05 6.16
CA ARG A 53 -26.07 -24.84 5.89
C ARG A 53 -25.14 -24.14 4.93
N SER A 54 -25.66 -23.32 4.04
CA SER A 54 -24.87 -22.58 3.04
C SER A 54 -23.88 -21.59 3.66
N VAL A 55 -24.21 -20.89 4.74
CA VAL A 55 -23.33 -19.89 5.38
C VAL A 55 -22.14 -20.56 6.07
N ILE A 56 -22.34 -21.70 6.75
CA ILE A 56 -21.25 -22.43 7.41
C ILE A 56 -20.29 -23.00 6.37
N VAL A 57 -20.82 -23.59 5.31
CA VAL A 57 -20.01 -24.16 4.21
C VAL A 57 -19.21 -23.08 3.49
N ILE A 58 -19.79 -21.91 3.24
CA ILE A 58 -19.08 -20.76 2.64
C ILE A 58 -17.96 -20.28 3.59
N ALA A 59 -18.22 -20.16 4.88
CA ALA A 59 -17.20 -19.77 5.86
C ALA A 59 -16.05 -20.78 5.92
N GLU A 60 -16.34 -22.08 5.91
CA GLU A 60 -15.32 -23.14 5.87
C GLU A 60 -14.49 -23.07 4.59
N GLN A 61 -15.11 -22.82 3.44
CA GLN A 61 -14.40 -22.67 2.18
C GLN A 61 -13.52 -21.44 2.13
N ILE A 62 -13.99 -20.30 2.66
CA ILE A 62 -13.17 -19.09 2.79
C ILE A 62 -11.95 -19.37 3.68
N ILE A 63 -12.15 -20.00 4.84
CA ILE A 63 -11.06 -20.35 5.75
C ILE A 63 -10.09 -21.33 5.07
N HIS A 64 -10.59 -22.32 4.38
CA HIS A 64 -9.77 -23.27 3.63
C HIS A 64 -8.97 -22.54 2.53
N PHE A 65 -9.61 -21.68 1.74
CA PHE A 65 -8.93 -20.90 0.70
C PHE A 65 -7.83 -19.99 1.26
N LEU A 66 -8.04 -19.38 2.42
CA LEU A 66 -7.07 -18.50 3.06
C LEU A 66 -5.93 -19.27 3.76
N SER A 67 -6.13 -20.51 4.18
CA SER A 67 -5.16 -21.26 4.98
C SER A 67 -4.46 -22.39 4.24
N ALA A 68 -5.12 -23.03 3.28
CA ALA A 68 -4.56 -24.17 2.55
C ALA A 68 -3.42 -23.73 1.61
N SER A 69 -2.58 -24.69 1.25
CA SER A 69 -1.54 -24.50 0.25
C SER A 69 -2.13 -24.59 -1.17
N PRO A 70 -1.52 -23.88 -2.15
CA PRO A 70 -1.89 -24.00 -3.55
C PRO A 70 -1.69 -25.43 -4.07
N GLU A 71 -2.64 -25.90 -4.85
CA GLU A 71 -2.58 -27.22 -5.52
C GLU A 71 -2.69 -27.03 -7.04
N ARG A 72 -2.17 -27.98 -7.81
CA ARG A 72 -2.27 -28.00 -9.28
C ARG A 72 -1.83 -26.67 -9.93
N ALA A 73 -0.68 -26.15 -9.52
CA ALA A 73 -0.16 -24.83 -9.94
C ALA A 73 -1.08 -23.65 -9.56
N GLY A 74 -1.85 -23.77 -8.47
CA GLY A 74 -2.74 -22.74 -7.98
C GLY A 74 -4.16 -22.75 -8.56
N ARG A 75 -4.51 -23.73 -9.43
CA ARG A 75 -5.90 -23.90 -9.91
C ARG A 75 -6.86 -24.37 -8.82
N GLY A 76 -6.34 -24.99 -7.78
CA GLY A 76 -7.07 -25.49 -6.62
C GLY A 76 -6.29 -25.24 -5.36
N GLY A 77 -6.85 -25.66 -4.23
CA GLY A 77 -6.29 -25.40 -2.92
C GLY A 77 -6.52 -23.97 -2.47
N GLY A 78 -5.62 -23.45 -1.66
CA GLY A 78 -5.71 -22.11 -1.08
C GLY A 78 -4.52 -21.22 -1.40
N ILE A 79 -4.44 -20.09 -0.69
CA ILE A 79 -3.41 -19.06 -0.85
C ILE A 79 -2.65 -18.78 0.45
N GLY A 80 -2.75 -19.63 1.46
CA GLY A 80 -2.15 -19.42 2.78
C GLY A 80 -0.67 -19.06 2.74
N PRO A 81 0.21 -19.88 2.12
CA PRO A 81 1.63 -19.56 2.01
C PRO A 81 1.92 -18.23 1.30
N ILE A 82 1.07 -17.88 0.32
CA ILE A 82 1.19 -16.66 -0.46
C ILE A 82 0.85 -15.44 0.39
N LEU A 83 -0.19 -15.54 1.22
CA LEU A 83 -0.54 -14.48 2.17
C LEU A 83 0.57 -14.26 3.19
N VAL A 84 1.16 -15.35 3.73
CA VAL A 84 2.30 -15.26 4.65
C VAL A 84 3.51 -14.61 3.96
N SER A 85 3.86 -15.04 2.75
CA SER A 85 4.94 -14.43 1.97
C SER A 85 4.70 -12.94 1.72
N THR A 86 3.48 -12.56 1.36
CA THR A 86 3.09 -11.15 1.14
C THR A 86 3.23 -10.34 2.43
N GLY A 87 2.74 -10.86 3.55
CA GLY A 87 2.87 -10.24 4.87
C GLY A 87 4.33 -10.04 5.29
N LEU A 88 5.18 -11.05 5.07
CA LEU A 88 6.62 -10.96 5.38
C LEU A 88 7.34 -9.95 4.48
N ILE A 89 7.06 -9.92 3.17
CA ILE A 89 7.62 -8.93 2.24
C ILE A 89 7.24 -7.52 2.68
N LEU A 90 5.97 -7.28 3.04
CA LEU A 90 5.50 -5.99 3.55
C LEU A 90 6.15 -5.62 4.87
N THR A 91 6.31 -6.57 5.78
CA THR A 91 6.97 -6.35 7.07
C THR A 91 8.41 -5.90 6.88
N VAL A 92 9.18 -6.59 6.02
CA VAL A 92 10.55 -6.17 5.67
C VAL A 92 10.54 -4.79 5.02
N CYS A 93 9.65 -4.55 4.05
CA CYS A 93 9.52 -3.26 3.39
C CYS A 93 9.29 -2.13 4.39
N MET A 94 8.29 -2.26 5.27
CA MET A 94 7.91 -1.21 6.21
C MET A 94 8.93 -1.05 7.35
N SER A 95 9.56 -2.13 7.82
CA SER A 95 10.60 -2.05 8.86
C SER A 95 11.82 -1.25 8.43
N VAL A 96 12.09 -1.17 7.13
CA VAL A 96 13.18 -0.36 6.56
C VAL A 96 12.69 1.00 6.11
N ALA A 97 11.55 1.06 5.39
CA ALA A 97 11.05 2.31 4.82
C ALA A 97 10.58 3.31 5.88
N LEU A 98 9.95 2.84 6.98
CA LEU A 98 9.45 3.73 8.02
C LEU A 98 10.56 4.50 8.74
N PRO A 99 11.57 3.88 9.34
CA PRO A 99 12.59 4.62 10.08
C PRO A 99 13.41 5.53 9.15
N ILE A 100 13.79 5.06 7.96
CA ILE A 100 14.53 5.86 6.99
C ILE A 100 13.67 7.00 6.46
N GLY A 101 12.41 6.72 6.10
CA GLY A 101 11.47 7.70 5.55
C GLY A 101 11.13 8.79 6.55
N LEU A 102 10.76 8.44 7.78
CA LEU A 102 10.45 9.41 8.83
C LEU A 102 11.69 10.21 9.24
N GLY A 103 12.83 9.55 9.41
CA GLY A 103 14.08 10.24 9.71
C GLY A 103 14.47 11.26 8.65
N THR A 104 14.33 10.90 7.37
CA THR A 104 14.59 11.81 6.25
C THR A 104 13.57 12.96 6.20
N ALA A 105 12.30 12.69 6.42
CA ALA A 105 11.26 13.72 6.44
C ALA A 105 11.47 14.72 7.58
N ILE A 106 11.79 14.24 8.80
CA ILE A 106 12.15 15.09 9.94
C ILE A 106 13.38 15.94 9.61
N LEU A 107 14.42 15.33 9.06
CA LEU A 107 15.64 16.05 8.67
C LEU A 107 15.31 17.20 7.69
N LEU A 108 14.52 16.90 6.65
CA LEU A 108 14.20 17.88 5.61
C LEU A 108 13.21 18.96 6.06
N SER A 109 12.34 18.67 7.02
CA SER A 109 11.34 19.65 7.52
C SER A 109 11.87 20.51 8.67
N GLU A 110 12.62 19.93 9.62
CA GLU A 110 12.94 20.58 10.89
C GLU A 110 14.41 21.04 11.00
N PHE A 111 15.33 20.42 10.26
CA PHE A 111 16.76 20.68 10.40
C PHE A 111 17.41 21.30 9.16
N VAL A 112 16.79 21.18 7.99
CA VAL A 112 17.34 21.68 6.73
C VAL A 112 16.49 22.83 6.22
N GLU A 113 17.09 24.03 6.14
CA GLU A 113 16.45 25.21 5.55
C GLU A 113 16.03 24.96 4.09
N GLU A 114 14.90 25.52 3.67
CA GLU A 114 14.38 25.33 2.30
C GLU A 114 15.36 25.75 1.20
N GLN A 115 16.15 26.78 1.46
CA GLN A 115 17.14 27.30 0.52
C GLN A 115 18.45 26.50 0.49
N ASN A 116 18.63 25.56 1.41
CA ASN A 116 19.85 24.76 1.49
C ASN A 116 20.01 23.88 0.24
N ARG A 117 21.21 23.92 -0.37
CA ARG A 117 21.54 23.16 -1.58
C ARG A 117 21.38 21.64 -1.37
N PHE A 118 21.78 21.15 -0.21
CA PHE A 118 21.63 19.72 0.14
C PHE A 118 20.16 19.30 0.20
N GLY A 119 19.31 20.05 0.90
CA GLY A 119 17.86 19.76 0.98
C GLY A 119 17.19 19.76 -0.39
N ARG A 120 17.56 20.73 -1.24
CA ARG A 120 17.04 20.77 -2.63
C ARG A 120 17.52 19.59 -3.47
N LEU A 121 18.77 19.15 -3.31
CA LEU A 121 19.28 17.99 -4.00
C LEU A 121 18.51 16.73 -3.61
N VAL A 122 18.33 16.50 -2.29
CA VAL A 122 17.58 15.32 -1.79
C VAL A 122 16.13 15.34 -2.31
N ARG A 123 15.42 16.47 -2.22
CA ARG A 123 14.04 16.57 -2.73
C ARG A 123 13.96 16.28 -4.23
N ARG A 124 14.88 16.84 -5.04
CA ARG A 124 14.95 16.54 -6.48
C ARG A 124 15.24 15.06 -6.75
N SER A 125 16.12 14.44 -5.97
CA SER A 125 16.42 13.01 -6.10
C SER A 125 15.18 12.16 -5.78
N LEU A 126 14.40 12.53 -4.76
CA LEU A 126 13.13 11.88 -4.44
C LEU A 126 12.10 12.04 -5.56
N ASP A 127 12.06 13.22 -6.22
CA ASP A 127 11.18 13.47 -7.38
C ASP A 127 11.51 12.57 -8.56
N VAL A 128 12.80 12.47 -8.88
CA VAL A 128 13.28 11.57 -9.94
C VAL A 128 12.95 10.13 -9.58
N LEU A 129 13.23 9.73 -8.35
CA LEU A 129 12.99 8.35 -7.90
C LEU A 129 11.49 7.98 -7.92
N ALA A 130 10.61 8.92 -7.56
CA ALA A 130 9.16 8.72 -7.64
C ALA A 130 8.65 8.49 -9.07
N GLY A 131 9.34 9.03 -10.09
CA GLY A 131 9.02 8.86 -11.50
C GLY A 131 9.59 7.60 -12.14
N VAL A 132 10.45 6.84 -11.45
CA VAL A 132 11.07 5.62 -12.00
C VAL A 132 10.03 4.51 -12.13
N PRO A 133 9.92 3.84 -13.31
CA PRO A 133 9.05 2.67 -13.47
C PRO A 133 9.41 1.52 -12.52
N SER A 134 8.40 0.81 -12.00
CA SER A 134 8.59 -0.26 -11.01
C SER A 134 9.47 -1.41 -11.50
N ILE A 135 9.42 -1.70 -12.82
CA ILE A 135 10.28 -2.72 -13.43
C ILE A 135 11.78 -2.37 -13.30
N VAL A 136 12.13 -1.08 -13.33
CA VAL A 136 13.52 -0.62 -13.15
C VAL A 136 13.97 -0.84 -11.71
N PHE A 137 13.08 -0.60 -10.72
CA PHE A 137 13.34 -0.98 -9.32
C PHE A 137 13.55 -2.49 -9.18
N GLY A 138 12.78 -3.31 -9.90
CA GLY A 138 12.97 -4.75 -9.93
C GLY A 138 14.34 -5.18 -10.47
N LEU A 139 14.77 -4.59 -11.58
CA LEU A 139 16.08 -4.85 -12.16
C LEU A 139 17.21 -4.38 -11.26
N PHE A 140 17.09 -3.18 -10.68
CA PHE A 140 18.03 -2.69 -9.67
C PHE A 140 18.09 -3.61 -8.44
N GLY A 141 16.92 -3.99 -7.90
CA GLY A 141 16.81 -4.88 -6.75
C GLY A 141 17.43 -6.24 -7.01
N ASN A 142 17.24 -6.79 -8.22
CA ASN A 142 17.89 -8.03 -8.63
C ASN A 142 19.42 -7.88 -8.68
N ALA A 143 19.91 -6.82 -9.34
CA ALA A 143 21.35 -6.59 -9.47
C ALA A 143 22.00 -6.33 -8.10
N PHE A 144 21.39 -5.48 -7.28
CA PHE A 144 21.98 -5.04 -6.03
C PHE A 144 21.69 -6.00 -4.87
N PHE A 145 20.42 -6.27 -4.55
CA PHE A 145 20.07 -7.11 -3.40
C PHE A 145 20.27 -8.59 -3.68
N CYS A 146 19.81 -9.10 -4.85
CA CYS A 146 19.89 -10.53 -5.11
C CYS A 146 21.30 -10.99 -5.47
N ARG A 147 22.01 -10.24 -6.34
CA ARG A 147 23.32 -10.65 -6.85
C ARG A 147 24.47 -10.07 -6.05
N PHE A 148 24.55 -8.73 -5.90
CA PHE A 148 25.69 -8.06 -5.26
C PHE A 148 25.73 -8.35 -3.75
N LEU A 149 24.60 -8.22 -3.03
CA LEU A 149 24.51 -8.58 -1.60
C LEU A 149 24.31 -10.08 -1.35
N GLY A 150 24.12 -10.90 -2.40
CA GLY A 150 24.00 -12.35 -2.27
C GLY A 150 22.70 -12.85 -1.64
N LEU A 151 21.66 -11.99 -1.50
CA LEU A 151 20.37 -12.38 -0.90
C LEU A 151 19.56 -13.33 -1.80
N ARG A 152 19.95 -13.51 -3.06
CA ARG A 152 19.25 -14.32 -4.06
C ARG A 152 17.82 -13.88 -4.23
N PHE A 153 16.97 -14.69 -4.89
CA PHE A 153 15.53 -14.47 -4.89
C PHE A 153 14.98 -14.79 -3.50
N SER A 154 14.57 -13.77 -2.76
CA SER A 154 14.13 -13.94 -1.37
C SER A 154 13.09 -12.89 -0.96
N ILE A 155 12.33 -13.20 0.08
CA ILE A 155 11.42 -12.30 0.75
C ILE A 155 12.15 -11.01 1.19
N ALA A 156 13.37 -11.16 1.73
CA ALA A 156 14.19 -10.02 2.12
C ALA A 156 14.57 -9.12 0.95
N ALA A 157 15.04 -9.68 -0.17
CA ALA A 157 15.38 -8.90 -1.37
C ALA A 157 14.15 -8.19 -1.96
N GLY A 158 13.00 -8.87 -2.00
CA GLY A 158 11.73 -8.28 -2.41
C GLY A 158 11.30 -7.11 -1.53
N GLY A 159 11.31 -7.31 -0.20
CA GLY A 159 10.95 -6.28 0.78
C GLY A 159 11.86 -5.06 0.72
N LEU A 160 13.20 -5.25 0.60
CA LEU A 160 14.16 -4.15 0.46
C LEU A 160 13.96 -3.36 -0.85
N THR A 161 13.66 -4.06 -1.95
CA THR A 161 13.36 -3.41 -3.23
C THR A 161 12.10 -2.55 -3.15
N LEU A 162 11.03 -3.09 -2.52
CA LEU A 162 9.82 -2.31 -2.26
C LEU A 162 10.06 -1.14 -1.33
N ALA A 163 10.92 -1.28 -0.33
CA ALA A 163 11.29 -0.18 0.57
C ALA A 163 11.87 0.99 -0.22
N CYS A 164 12.82 0.74 -1.12
CA CYS A 164 13.38 1.77 -1.99
C CYS A 164 12.31 2.48 -2.84
N MET A 165 11.31 1.74 -3.34
CA MET A 165 10.24 2.27 -4.18
C MET A 165 9.21 3.09 -3.37
N VAL A 166 8.94 2.71 -2.13
CA VAL A 166 7.95 3.37 -1.26
C VAL A 166 8.53 4.60 -0.56
N LEU A 167 9.85 4.63 -0.32
CA LEU A 167 10.54 5.72 0.38
C LEU A 167 10.19 7.12 -0.13
N PRO A 168 10.22 7.45 -1.43
CA PRO A 168 9.90 8.79 -1.89
C PRO A 168 8.49 9.24 -1.51
N LEU A 169 7.51 8.34 -1.63
CA LEU A 169 6.12 8.61 -1.30
C LEU A 169 5.93 8.86 0.20
N LEU A 170 6.54 8.00 1.03
CA LEU A 170 6.48 8.10 2.48
C LEU A 170 7.15 9.37 3.00
N ILE A 171 8.35 9.70 2.48
CA ILE A 171 9.10 10.90 2.86
C ILE A 171 8.29 12.16 2.54
N ARG A 172 7.70 12.25 1.33
CA ARG A 172 6.92 13.42 0.94
C ARG A 172 5.67 13.60 1.78
N SER A 173 4.89 12.55 1.96
CA SER A 173 3.68 12.62 2.76
C SER A 173 3.97 12.99 4.22
N ALA A 174 5.04 12.44 4.79
CA ALA A 174 5.47 12.79 6.14
C ALA A 174 6.01 14.24 6.22
N GLU A 175 6.82 14.68 5.25
CA GLU A 175 7.33 16.07 5.16
C GLU A 175 6.18 17.08 5.06
N GLU A 176 5.16 16.81 4.24
CA GLU A 176 3.95 17.62 4.16
C GLU A 176 3.20 17.68 5.49
N GLY A 177 3.08 16.53 6.18
CA GLY A 177 2.50 16.46 7.53
C GLY A 177 3.25 17.32 8.55
N PHE A 178 4.59 17.28 8.55
CA PHE A 178 5.41 18.12 9.44
C PHE A 178 5.30 19.60 9.10
N ARG A 179 5.23 19.96 7.84
CA ARG A 179 5.07 21.36 7.39
C ARG A 179 3.68 21.92 7.68
N ALA A 180 2.66 21.07 7.78
CA ALA A 180 1.31 21.49 8.15
C ALA A 180 1.19 21.95 9.61
N VAL A 181 2.15 21.60 10.48
CA VAL A 181 2.18 22.06 11.87
C VAL A 181 2.53 23.54 11.91
N PRO A 182 1.72 24.41 12.56
CA PRO A 182 1.95 25.86 12.60
C PRO A 182 3.27 26.23 13.28
N ASP A 183 3.97 27.26 12.77
CA ASP A 183 5.23 27.74 13.34
C ASP A 183 5.09 28.32 14.74
N SER A 184 3.90 28.77 15.12
CA SER A 184 3.59 29.22 16.48
C SER A 184 3.86 28.14 17.53
N GLN A 185 3.65 26.86 17.20
CA GLN A 185 3.96 25.74 18.09
C GLN A 185 5.47 25.59 18.30
N ARG A 186 6.27 25.77 17.25
CA ARG A 186 7.73 25.74 17.33
C ARG A 186 8.25 26.90 18.17
N GLN A 187 7.68 28.11 17.98
CA GLN A 187 8.04 29.31 18.75
C GLN A 187 7.65 29.17 20.23
N ALA A 188 6.46 28.67 20.52
CA ALA A 188 6.00 28.43 21.89
C ALA A 188 6.91 27.42 22.62
N ALA A 189 7.28 26.31 21.94
CA ALA A 189 8.22 25.34 22.48
C ALA A 189 9.60 25.96 22.80
N ALA A 190 10.10 26.79 21.88
CA ALA A 190 11.37 27.49 22.07
C ALA A 190 11.30 28.48 23.25
N ALA A 191 10.20 29.23 23.41
CA ALA A 191 9.96 30.14 24.53
C ALA A 191 9.93 29.41 25.90
N LEU A 192 9.47 28.15 25.91
CA LEU A 192 9.46 27.27 27.09
C LEU A 192 10.82 26.58 27.33
N GLY A 193 11.82 26.84 26.51
CA GLY A 193 13.17 26.26 26.64
C GLY A 193 13.30 24.80 26.17
N PHE A 194 12.36 24.30 25.38
CA PHE A 194 12.48 22.95 24.80
C PHE A 194 13.62 22.90 23.79
N SER A 195 14.42 21.82 23.85
CA SER A 195 15.40 21.53 22.81
C SER A 195 14.71 21.19 21.48
N ARG A 196 15.41 21.36 20.35
CA ARG A 196 14.87 21.01 19.02
C ARG A 196 14.36 19.55 18.96
N TRP A 197 15.11 18.61 19.48
CA TRP A 197 14.68 17.19 19.55
C TRP A 197 13.43 16.98 20.40
N SER A 198 13.37 17.64 21.55
CA SER A 198 12.17 17.55 22.41
C SER A 198 10.94 18.14 21.72
N THR A 199 11.09 19.26 21.00
CA THR A 199 10.02 19.88 20.20
C THR A 199 9.54 18.93 19.11
N VAL A 200 10.47 18.33 18.36
CA VAL A 200 10.13 17.39 17.29
C VAL A 200 9.34 16.21 17.82
N PHE A 201 9.86 15.47 18.80
CA PHE A 201 9.24 14.22 19.23
C PHE A 201 8.02 14.41 20.12
N ARG A 202 7.93 15.49 20.90
CA ARG A 202 6.82 15.71 21.84
C ARG A 202 5.70 16.58 21.30
N ILE A 203 5.97 17.41 20.29
CA ILE A 203 4.99 18.37 19.77
C ILE A 203 4.73 18.13 18.29
N ILE A 204 5.78 18.12 17.44
CA ILE A 204 5.61 18.12 15.98
C ILE A 204 5.17 16.74 15.47
N VAL A 205 5.86 15.65 15.88
CA VAL A 205 5.54 14.29 15.41
C VAL A 205 4.12 13.88 15.78
N PRO A 206 3.60 14.09 16.99
CA PRO A 206 2.22 13.80 17.30
C PRO A 206 1.23 14.61 16.45
N GLN A 207 1.44 15.92 16.29
CA GLN A 207 0.55 16.77 15.48
C GLN A 207 0.61 16.46 13.98
N ALA A 208 1.76 16.01 13.46
CA ALA A 208 1.94 15.57 12.08
C ALA A 208 1.45 14.13 11.83
N SER A 209 0.93 13.44 12.83
CA SER A 209 0.54 12.03 12.77
C SER A 209 -0.37 11.69 11.59
N LEU A 210 -1.28 12.60 11.21
CA LEU A 210 -2.17 12.39 10.05
C LEU A 210 -1.36 12.26 8.74
N GLY A 211 -0.38 13.13 8.49
CA GLY A 211 0.47 13.05 7.29
C GLY A 211 1.31 11.77 7.27
N ILE A 212 1.84 11.37 8.42
CA ILE A 212 2.59 10.11 8.57
C ILE A 212 1.70 8.90 8.25
N VAL A 213 0.49 8.86 8.79
CA VAL A 213 -0.46 7.76 8.55
C VAL A 213 -0.92 7.73 7.09
N VAL A 214 -1.17 8.87 6.47
CA VAL A 214 -1.48 8.94 5.03
C VAL A 214 -0.33 8.37 4.21
N GLY A 215 0.92 8.76 4.49
CA GLY A 215 2.10 8.20 3.83
C GLY A 215 2.23 6.69 4.02
N LEU A 216 1.96 6.20 5.21
CA LEU A 216 1.96 4.77 5.53
C LEU A 216 0.91 4.00 4.71
N ILE A 217 -0.33 4.49 4.68
CA ILE A 217 -1.45 3.89 3.93
C ILE A 217 -1.12 3.82 2.44
N LEU A 218 -0.65 4.92 1.87
CA LEU A 218 -0.28 5.00 0.46
C LEU A 218 0.90 4.08 0.14
N GLY A 219 1.90 4.04 1.01
CA GLY A 219 3.08 3.17 0.88
C GLY A 219 2.72 1.69 0.92
N ILE A 220 1.92 1.26 1.89
CA ILE A 220 1.45 -0.14 1.99
C ILE A 220 0.59 -0.50 0.78
N GLY A 221 -0.35 0.37 0.39
CA GLY A 221 -1.21 0.14 -0.77
C GLY A 221 -0.40 -0.06 -2.04
N ARG A 222 0.63 0.77 -2.27
CA ARG A 222 1.52 0.63 -3.41
C ARG A 222 2.36 -0.65 -3.34
N ALA A 223 2.88 -1.00 -2.18
CA ALA A 223 3.68 -2.22 -2.00
C ALA A 223 2.86 -3.49 -2.22
N LEU A 224 1.61 -3.54 -1.74
CA LEU A 224 0.71 -4.68 -1.94
C LEU A 224 0.34 -4.90 -3.40
N ALA A 225 0.14 -3.83 -4.16
CA ALA A 225 -0.22 -3.91 -5.57
C ALA A 225 0.96 -4.19 -6.48
N GLU A 226 2.21 -4.20 -5.95
CA GLU A 226 3.40 -4.31 -6.78
C GLU A 226 3.65 -5.74 -7.24
N THR A 227 3.81 -5.90 -8.56
CA THR A 227 4.05 -7.18 -9.21
C THR A 227 5.41 -7.19 -9.91
N ALA A 228 5.67 -6.18 -10.74
CA ALA A 228 6.84 -6.18 -11.63
C ALA A 228 8.16 -6.20 -10.86
N ALA A 229 8.32 -5.38 -9.84
CA ALA A 229 9.55 -5.35 -9.05
C ALA A 229 9.78 -6.68 -8.31
N LEU A 230 8.72 -7.29 -7.79
CA LEU A 230 8.80 -8.53 -7.01
C LEU A 230 9.10 -9.77 -7.86
N ILE A 231 8.66 -9.82 -9.12
CA ILE A 231 9.02 -10.89 -10.07
C ILE A 231 10.54 -11.04 -10.17
N PHE A 232 11.26 -9.92 -10.15
CA PHE A 232 12.73 -9.91 -10.27
C PHE A 232 13.47 -10.10 -8.95
N THR A 233 12.80 -10.08 -7.80
CA THR A 233 13.47 -10.00 -6.49
C THR A 233 12.99 -11.01 -5.46
N SER A 234 11.66 -11.21 -5.28
CA SER A 234 11.15 -12.17 -4.29
C SER A 234 10.99 -13.60 -4.84
N GLY A 235 10.73 -13.72 -6.14
CA GLY A 235 10.60 -15.00 -6.84
C GLY A 235 9.18 -15.55 -6.89
N TYR A 236 9.04 -16.84 -7.26
CA TYR A 236 7.78 -17.48 -7.64
C TYR A 236 7.34 -18.65 -6.75
N VAL A 237 8.04 -18.93 -5.67
CA VAL A 237 7.78 -20.11 -4.83
C VAL A 237 6.50 -19.91 -4.03
N ASP A 238 5.58 -20.85 -4.11
CA ASP A 238 4.24 -20.84 -3.52
C ASP A 238 4.10 -21.73 -2.24
N ARG A 239 5.21 -22.31 -1.79
CA ARG A 239 5.24 -23.06 -0.53
C ARG A 239 5.35 -22.11 0.67
N MET A 240 5.01 -22.62 1.86
CA MET A 240 5.17 -21.90 3.12
C MET A 240 6.64 -21.49 3.33
N PRO A 241 6.94 -20.20 3.49
CA PRO A 241 8.30 -19.72 3.76
C PRO A 241 8.73 -20.11 5.17
N ARG A 242 9.99 -20.51 5.34
CA ARG A 242 10.58 -20.86 6.64
C ARG A 242 11.50 -19.76 7.16
N SER A 243 12.00 -18.91 6.26
CA SER A 243 12.90 -17.80 6.59
C SER A 243 12.71 -16.64 5.62
N LEU A 244 13.23 -15.47 6.00
CA LEU A 244 13.27 -14.29 5.11
C LEU A 244 14.21 -14.47 3.91
N GLY A 245 15.12 -15.45 3.97
CA GLY A 245 16.00 -15.84 2.87
C GLY A 245 15.34 -16.74 1.83
N ASP A 246 14.13 -17.26 2.11
CA ASP A 246 13.40 -18.08 1.15
C ASP A 246 12.78 -17.24 0.05
N SER A 247 12.69 -17.84 -1.14
CA SER A 247 11.88 -17.25 -2.22
C SER A 247 10.40 -17.34 -1.87
N GLY A 248 9.67 -16.25 -2.02
CA GLY A 248 8.25 -16.17 -1.71
C GLY A 248 7.47 -15.45 -2.79
N ARG A 249 6.35 -16.06 -3.23
CA ARG A 249 5.43 -15.47 -4.18
C ARG A 249 4.53 -14.47 -3.45
N SER A 250 4.43 -13.22 -3.94
CA SER A 250 3.43 -12.27 -3.44
C SER A 250 2.04 -12.57 -4.03
N LEU A 251 1.00 -12.06 -3.37
CA LEU A 251 -0.37 -12.21 -3.82
C LEU A 251 -0.61 -11.58 -5.20
N SER A 252 0.03 -10.44 -5.49
CA SER A 252 0.00 -9.79 -6.80
C SER A 252 0.66 -10.63 -7.90
N ILE A 253 1.81 -11.26 -7.62
CA ILE A 253 2.46 -12.22 -8.54
C ILE A 253 1.58 -13.44 -8.75
N HIS A 254 0.93 -13.95 -7.71
CA HIS A 254 0.06 -15.11 -7.80
C HIS A 254 -1.15 -14.84 -8.71
N ILE A 255 -1.80 -13.70 -8.56
CA ILE A 255 -2.89 -13.26 -9.44
C ILE A 255 -2.42 -13.17 -10.89
N TYR A 256 -1.28 -12.53 -11.11
CA TYR A 256 -0.68 -12.40 -12.44
C TYR A 256 -0.40 -13.78 -13.08
N ASP A 257 0.24 -14.67 -12.32
CA ASP A 257 0.63 -16.00 -12.80
C ASP A 257 -0.59 -16.85 -13.16
N LEU A 258 -1.62 -16.87 -12.29
CA LEU A 258 -2.88 -17.58 -12.55
C LEU A 258 -3.63 -17.05 -13.78
N SER A 259 -3.59 -15.73 -13.98
CA SER A 259 -4.31 -15.10 -15.10
C SER A 259 -3.61 -15.28 -16.44
N MET A 260 -2.26 -15.29 -16.45
CA MET A 260 -1.47 -15.24 -17.68
C MET A 260 -0.83 -16.58 -18.04
N ASN A 261 -0.39 -17.36 -17.05
CA ASN A 261 0.47 -18.52 -17.27
C ASN A 261 -0.24 -19.86 -16.98
N VAL A 262 -1.33 -19.85 -16.22
CA VAL A 262 -2.02 -21.08 -15.80
C VAL A 262 -3.35 -21.23 -16.53
N PRO A 263 -3.47 -22.07 -17.56
CA PRO A 263 -4.74 -22.34 -18.21
C PRO A 263 -5.80 -22.83 -17.22
N GLY A 264 -6.96 -22.17 -17.15
CA GLY A 264 -8.03 -22.51 -16.19
C GLY A 264 -7.82 -21.94 -14.78
N GLY A 265 -6.81 -21.10 -14.56
CA GLY A 265 -6.53 -20.44 -13.26
C GLY A 265 -7.42 -19.24 -12.94
N ASN A 266 -8.26 -18.80 -13.88
CA ASN A 266 -9.02 -17.54 -13.77
C ASN A 266 -9.91 -17.47 -12.52
N ALA A 267 -10.60 -18.56 -12.13
CA ALA A 267 -11.47 -18.55 -10.96
C ALA A 267 -10.69 -18.20 -9.68
N ASN A 268 -9.56 -18.89 -9.46
CA ASN A 268 -8.69 -18.61 -8.30
C ASN A 268 -7.96 -17.27 -8.40
N ALA A 269 -7.67 -16.80 -9.63
CA ALA A 269 -7.13 -15.45 -9.84
C ALA A 269 -8.11 -14.38 -9.35
N TYR A 270 -9.39 -14.46 -9.73
CA TYR A 270 -10.44 -13.54 -9.26
C TYR A 270 -10.67 -13.65 -7.75
N GLY A 271 -10.69 -14.88 -7.18
CA GLY A 271 -10.78 -15.07 -5.73
C GLY A 271 -9.60 -14.44 -5.00
N SER A 272 -8.38 -14.64 -5.48
CA SER A 272 -7.16 -14.03 -4.93
C SER A 272 -7.17 -12.50 -5.06
N ALA A 273 -7.66 -11.96 -6.18
CA ALA A 273 -7.79 -10.53 -6.38
C ALA A 273 -8.84 -9.91 -5.43
N LEU A 274 -9.94 -10.61 -5.17
CA LEU A 274 -10.93 -10.19 -4.18
C LEU A 274 -10.31 -10.13 -2.78
N VAL A 275 -9.52 -11.14 -2.39
CA VAL A 275 -8.79 -11.14 -1.12
C VAL A 275 -7.81 -9.96 -1.04
N LEU A 276 -7.08 -9.66 -2.12
CA LEU A 276 -6.17 -8.50 -2.18
C LEU A 276 -6.90 -7.18 -1.92
N VAL A 277 -8.06 -6.97 -2.57
CA VAL A 277 -8.89 -5.77 -2.37
C VAL A 277 -9.41 -5.69 -0.93
N VAL A 278 -9.88 -6.81 -0.37
CA VAL A 278 -10.32 -6.86 1.03
C VAL A 278 -9.16 -6.52 1.98
N CYS A 279 -7.97 -7.09 1.77
CA CYS A 279 -6.78 -6.77 2.55
C CYS A 279 -6.45 -5.26 2.48
N LEU A 280 -6.49 -4.65 1.29
CA LEU A 280 -6.28 -3.22 1.11
C LEU A 280 -7.31 -2.38 1.89
N VAL A 281 -8.59 -2.74 1.80
CA VAL A 281 -9.67 -2.03 2.54
C VAL A 281 -9.46 -2.17 4.04
N VAL A 282 -9.18 -3.37 4.54
CA VAL A 282 -8.95 -3.63 5.98
C VAL A 282 -7.76 -2.81 6.49
N ILE A 283 -6.64 -2.80 5.77
CA ILE A 283 -5.45 -2.04 6.14
C ILE A 283 -5.76 -0.53 6.16
N ASN A 284 -6.44 -0.02 5.12
CA ASN A 284 -6.81 1.39 5.03
C ASN A 284 -7.74 1.82 6.17
N VAL A 285 -8.77 1.01 6.48
CA VAL A 285 -9.71 1.30 7.58
C VAL A 285 -9.01 1.22 8.93
N SER A 286 -8.16 0.20 9.14
CA SER A 286 -7.40 0.03 10.38
C SER A 286 -6.44 1.18 10.62
N ALA A 287 -5.70 1.61 9.60
CA ALA A 287 -4.77 2.73 9.69
C ALA A 287 -5.49 4.06 9.96
N ARG A 288 -6.65 4.31 9.32
CA ARG A 288 -7.47 5.50 9.61
C ARG A 288 -8.02 5.49 11.04
N LYS A 289 -8.49 4.35 11.54
CA LYS A 289 -8.96 4.23 12.94
C LYS A 289 -7.83 4.48 13.92
N LEU A 290 -6.63 3.95 13.66
CA LEU A 290 -5.45 4.23 14.48
C LEU A 290 -5.13 5.72 14.49
N ALA A 291 -5.09 6.39 13.35
CA ALA A 291 -4.87 7.84 13.26
C ALA A 291 -5.92 8.63 14.06
N ALA A 292 -7.20 8.30 13.91
CA ALA A 292 -8.28 8.97 14.65
C ALA A 292 -8.15 8.77 16.16
N SER A 293 -7.71 7.59 16.62
CA SER A 293 -7.53 7.32 18.06
C SER A 293 -6.37 8.12 18.68
N PHE A 294 -5.33 8.43 17.91
CA PHE A 294 -4.25 9.31 18.36
C PHE A 294 -4.73 10.76 18.49
N LEU A 295 -5.50 11.26 17.51
CA LEU A 295 -6.05 12.63 17.56
C LEU A 295 -7.06 12.84 18.71
N HIS A 296 -7.91 11.85 19.02
CA HIS A 296 -8.86 11.97 20.13
C HIS A 296 -8.21 11.96 21.52
N ARG A 297 -7.07 11.33 21.69
CA ARG A 297 -6.35 11.35 22.98
C ARG A 297 -5.75 12.71 23.31
N GLU A 298 -5.39 13.52 22.33
CA GLU A 298 -4.86 14.87 22.56
C GLU A 298 -5.96 15.86 22.97
N VAL A 299 -7.19 15.73 22.43
CA VAL A 299 -8.31 16.64 22.76
C VAL A 299 -8.89 16.37 24.17
N SER A 300 -8.70 15.18 24.73
CA SER A 300 -9.21 14.83 26.07
C SER A 300 -8.27 15.24 27.22
N HIS A 301 -7.09 15.76 26.93
CA HIS A 301 -6.10 16.21 27.93
C HIS A 301 -5.89 17.73 27.93
N THR A 302 -6.63 18.47 27.11
CA THR A 302 -6.76 19.93 27.15
C THR A 302 -8.10 20.35 27.72
#